data_56260d02def8072c14e8e0efa06cb4e0
#
_entry.id   56260d02def8072c14e8e0efa06cb4e0
#
_cell.length_a   1.000
_cell.length_b   1.000
_cell.length_c   1.000
_cell.angle_alpha   90.00
_cell.angle_beta   90.00
_cell.angle_gamma   90.00
#
_symmetry.space_group_name_H-M   'P 1'
#
loop_
_entity.id
_entity.type
_entity.pdbx_description
1 polymer ?
#
loop_
_entity_poly.entity_id
_entity_poly.type
_entity_poly.pdbx_seq_one_letter_code
_entity_poly.pdbx_strand_id
1 'polypeptide(L)'
;MNPTNAETYTPQVTEETIKVGQTPDLTDNVTNLPNLPAGTKVVDITPAGQIDTTKPGTYTGKVRVDYPDGSSTEVSVSVNVLPAPETQTYKVTYRF
;
A
#
# COMPACT_ATOMS: atom_id res chain seq x y z
N MET A 1 -16.09 -15.32 -26.96
CA MET A 1 -14.99 -14.42 -26.59
C MET A 1 -14.52 -14.77 -25.19
N ASN A 2 -13.24 -14.90 -25.02
CA ASN A 2 -12.69 -15.26 -23.72
C ASN A 2 -12.63 -14.06 -22.80
N PRO A 3 -12.89 -14.25 -21.51
CA PRO A 3 -12.72 -13.14 -20.55
C PRO A 3 -11.25 -12.74 -20.45
N THR A 4 -11.03 -11.50 -20.10
CA THR A 4 -9.68 -11.02 -19.81
C THR A 4 -9.21 -11.55 -18.47
N ASN A 5 -7.91 -11.45 -18.21
CA ASN A 5 -7.38 -11.80 -16.89
C ASN A 5 -8.02 -10.92 -15.81
N ALA A 6 -8.26 -9.64 -16.11
CA ALA A 6 -8.87 -8.74 -15.16
C ALA A 6 -10.29 -9.18 -14.79
N GLU A 7 -10.99 -9.82 -15.71
CA GLU A 7 -12.32 -10.35 -15.44
C GLU A 7 -12.29 -11.67 -14.68
N THR A 8 -11.22 -12.43 -14.84
CA THR A 8 -11.11 -13.77 -14.27
C THR A 8 -10.52 -13.74 -12.86
N TYR A 9 -9.57 -12.87 -12.63
CA TYR A 9 -8.83 -12.83 -11.36
C TYR A 9 -9.18 -11.59 -10.57
N THR A 10 -9.12 -11.71 -9.27
CA THR A 10 -9.37 -10.59 -8.36
C THR A 10 -8.16 -10.44 -7.45
N PRO A 11 -7.38 -9.36 -7.61
CA PRO A 11 -6.27 -9.11 -6.69
C PRO A 11 -6.81 -8.89 -5.28
N GLN A 12 -6.10 -9.43 -4.32
CA GLN A 12 -6.43 -9.24 -2.91
C GLN A 12 -5.29 -8.48 -2.26
N VAL A 13 -5.62 -7.49 -1.46
CA VAL A 13 -4.62 -6.62 -0.85
C VAL A 13 -4.77 -6.62 0.65
N THR A 14 -3.68 -6.30 1.33
CA THR A 14 -3.67 -6.11 2.76
C THR A 14 -3.30 -4.66 3.04
N GLU A 15 -3.58 -4.23 4.27
CA GLU A 15 -3.29 -2.89 4.71
C GLU A 15 -1.79 -2.68 4.85
N GLU A 16 -1.33 -1.49 4.46
CA GLU A 16 0.06 -1.10 4.65
C GLU A 16 0.16 -0.26 5.91
N THR A 17 1.11 -0.59 6.78
CA THR A 17 1.33 0.17 8.01
C THR A 17 2.77 0.66 8.02
N ILE A 18 2.92 1.97 8.15
CA ILE A 18 4.24 2.61 8.23
C ILE A 18 4.25 3.57 9.39
N LYS A 19 5.44 4.03 9.75
CA LYS A 19 5.60 5.11 10.72
C LYS A 19 5.87 6.41 9.99
N VAL A 20 5.58 7.51 10.65
CA VAL A 20 5.88 8.83 10.11
C VAL A 20 7.32 8.87 9.62
N GLY A 21 7.51 9.36 8.40
CA GLY A 21 8.81 9.48 7.77
C GLY A 21 9.22 8.29 6.92
N GLN A 22 8.49 7.18 6.97
CA GLN A 22 8.79 6.04 6.13
C GLN A 22 8.05 6.15 4.81
N THR A 23 8.57 5.49 3.79
CA THR A 23 7.94 5.46 2.47
C THR A 23 7.19 4.15 2.33
N PRO A 24 5.88 4.19 2.04
CA PRO A 24 5.14 2.94 1.84
C PRO A 24 5.50 2.31 0.50
N ASP A 25 5.50 0.98 0.49
CA ASP A 25 5.65 0.22 -0.74
C ASP A 25 4.37 -0.57 -0.92
N LEU A 26 3.47 -0.07 -1.74
CA LEU A 26 2.17 -0.70 -1.93
C LEU A 26 2.20 -1.84 -2.92
N THR A 27 3.31 -2.00 -3.65
CA THR A 27 3.40 -3.05 -4.67
C THR A 27 3.54 -4.43 -4.05
N ASP A 28 3.90 -4.52 -2.78
CA ASP A 28 3.99 -5.81 -2.08
C ASP A 28 2.75 -6.12 -1.25
N ASN A 29 1.70 -5.31 -1.37
CA ASN A 29 0.49 -5.53 -0.60
C ASN A 29 -0.55 -6.40 -1.31
N VAL A 30 -0.26 -6.85 -2.52
CA VAL A 30 -1.14 -7.80 -3.22
C VAL A 30 -0.80 -9.19 -2.71
N THR A 31 -1.66 -9.71 -1.83
CA THR A 31 -1.34 -10.92 -1.07
C THR A 31 -1.47 -12.21 -1.88
N ASN A 32 -2.27 -12.18 -2.94
CA ASN A 32 -2.47 -13.36 -3.78
C ASN A 32 -1.70 -13.31 -5.09
N LEU A 33 -0.66 -12.47 -5.15
CA LEU A 33 0.12 -12.33 -6.39
C LEU A 33 0.60 -13.68 -6.94
N PRO A 34 1.08 -14.64 -6.11
CA PRO A 34 1.50 -15.94 -6.64
C PRO A 34 0.38 -16.71 -7.34
N ASN A 35 -0.87 -16.40 -7.06
CA ASN A 35 -2.00 -17.07 -7.67
C ASN A 35 -2.53 -16.35 -8.89
N LEU A 36 -1.90 -15.23 -9.27
CA LEU A 36 -2.25 -14.49 -10.47
C LEU A 36 -1.41 -15.00 -11.63
N PRO A 37 -1.79 -14.73 -12.88
CA PRO A 37 -1.04 -15.24 -14.02
C PRO A 37 0.44 -14.85 -13.97
N ALA A 38 1.29 -15.73 -14.47
CA ALA A 38 2.72 -15.43 -14.56
C ALA A 38 2.91 -14.18 -15.43
N GLY A 39 3.79 -13.28 -14.99
CA GLY A 39 4.02 -12.03 -15.71
C GLY A 39 3.15 -10.88 -15.22
N THR A 40 2.26 -11.13 -14.26
CA THR A 40 1.46 -10.07 -13.65
C THR A 40 2.38 -9.11 -12.89
N LYS A 41 2.14 -7.81 -13.05
CA LYS A 41 2.92 -6.76 -12.41
C LYS A 41 2.02 -5.85 -11.61
N VAL A 42 2.57 -5.30 -10.54
CA VAL A 42 1.85 -4.37 -9.68
C VAL A 42 2.58 -3.03 -9.74
N VAL A 43 1.84 -1.98 -10.03
CA VAL A 43 2.38 -0.63 -10.15
C VAL A 43 1.65 0.27 -9.16
N ASP A 44 2.40 1.04 -8.39
CA ASP A 44 1.82 2.01 -7.47
C ASP A 44 1.41 3.24 -8.27
N ILE A 45 0.11 3.50 -8.34
CA ILE A 45 -0.44 4.64 -9.06
C ILE A 45 -1.06 5.66 -8.12
N THR A 46 -0.70 5.61 -6.84
CA THR A 46 -1.21 6.57 -5.86
C THR A 46 -0.88 8.00 -6.32
N PRO A 47 -1.88 8.88 -6.40
CA PRO A 47 -1.61 10.26 -6.78
C PRO A 47 -0.66 10.94 -5.80
N ALA A 48 0.19 11.81 -6.31
CA ALA A 48 1.12 12.54 -5.48
C ALA A 48 0.35 13.34 -4.43
N GLY A 49 0.83 13.30 -3.18
CA GLY A 49 0.18 14.01 -2.09
C GLY A 49 -1.01 13.30 -1.48
N GLN A 50 -1.41 12.16 -2.04
CA GLN A 50 -2.55 11.42 -1.52
C GLN A 50 -2.27 10.85 -0.13
N ILE A 51 -1.03 10.45 0.12
CA ILE A 51 -0.60 9.89 1.39
C ILE A 51 0.42 10.85 1.99
N ASP A 52 0.08 11.43 3.13
CA ASP A 52 0.98 12.36 3.82
C ASP A 52 1.76 11.58 4.87
N THR A 53 2.96 11.17 4.52
CA THR A 53 3.78 10.36 5.41
C THR A 53 4.41 11.17 6.54
N THR A 54 4.15 12.48 6.57
CA THR A 54 4.64 13.33 7.66
C THR A 54 3.63 13.46 8.79
N LYS A 55 2.43 12.96 8.61
CA LYS A 55 1.37 13.09 9.61
C LYS A 55 0.71 11.74 9.86
N PRO A 56 0.48 11.38 11.12
CA PRO A 56 -0.25 10.15 11.42
C PRO A 56 -1.66 10.22 10.86
N GLY A 57 -2.19 9.08 10.49
CA GLY A 57 -3.55 8.99 10.00
C GLY A 57 -3.71 7.80 9.07
N THR A 58 -4.92 7.66 8.56
CA THR A 58 -5.24 6.61 7.60
C THR A 58 -5.47 7.27 6.25
N TYR A 59 -4.79 6.77 5.24
CA TYR A 59 -4.87 7.28 3.88
C TYR A 59 -5.21 6.14 2.95
N THR A 60 -5.61 6.47 1.74
CA THR A 60 -5.93 5.47 0.72
C THR A 60 -4.97 5.63 -0.44
N GLY A 61 -4.17 4.60 -0.68
CA GLY A 61 -3.34 4.52 -1.87
C GLY A 61 -4.03 3.72 -2.95
N LYS A 62 -3.40 3.59 -4.09
CA LYS A 62 -3.95 2.85 -5.21
C LYS A 62 -2.83 2.18 -5.98
N VAL A 63 -3.06 0.93 -6.34
CA VAL A 63 -2.14 0.20 -7.20
C VAL A 63 -2.90 -0.29 -8.43
N ARG A 64 -2.16 -0.48 -9.52
CA ARG A 64 -2.71 -1.09 -10.72
C ARG A 64 -2.02 -2.44 -10.91
N VAL A 65 -2.84 -3.46 -11.08
CA VAL A 65 -2.34 -4.80 -11.37
C VAL A 65 -2.43 -5.00 -12.87
N ASP A 66 -1.28 -5.13 -13.52
CA ASP A 66 -1.20 -5.30 -14.97
C ASP A 66 -0.99 -6.77 -15.27
N TYR A 67 -1.93 -7.35 -16.01
CA TYR A 67 -1.88 -8.75 -16.37
C TYR A 67 -1.16 -8.95 -17.71
N PRO A 68 -0.63 -10.16 -17.94
CA PRO A 68 0.16 -10.40 -19.17
C PRO A 68 -0.66 -10.31 -20.44
N ASP A 69 -1.98 -10.37 -20.37
CA ASP A 69 -2.82 -10.24 -21.55
C ASP A 69 -3.16 -8.79 -21.89
N GLY A 70 -2.60 -7.83 -21.18
CA GLY A 70 -2.83 -6.41 -21.41
C GLY A 70 -3.98 -5.83 -20.63
N SER A 71 -4.75 -6.64 -19.92
CA SER A 71 -5.81 -6.12 -19.04
C SER A 71 -5.22 -5.69 -17.71
N SER A 72 -5.98 -4.90 -16.96
CA SER A 72 -5.53 -4.40 -15.67
C SER A 72 -6.68 -4.19 -14.72
N THR A 73 -6.37 -4.12 -13.45
CA THR A 73 -7.33 -3.83 -12.38
C THR A 73 -6.69 -2.84 -11.41
N GLU A 74 -7.45 -1.81 -11.03
CA GLU A 74 -6.99 -0.87 -10.02
C GLU A 74 -7.59 -1.27 -8.68
N VAL A 75 -6.78 -1.23 -7.64
CA VAL A 75 -7.18 -1.63 -6.30
C VAL A 75 -6.72 -0.57 -5.31
N SER A 76 -7.61 -0.22 -4.39
CA SER A 76 -7.27 0.70 -3.30
C SER A 76 -6.60 -0.07 -2.17
N VAL A 77 -5.59 0.55 -1.56
CA VAL A 77 -4.85 -0.01 -0.44
C VAL A 77 -4.90 0.98 0.71
N SER A 78 -5.37 0.54 1.86
CA SER A 78 -5.37 1.40 3.05
C SER A 78 -3.95 1.52 3.59
N VAL A 79 -3.53 2.73 3.89
CA VAL A 79 -2.21 3.01 4.44
C VAL A 79 -2.38 3.66 5.80
N ASN A 80 -1.86 3.01 6.83
CA ASN A 80 -1.86 3.57 8.18
C ASN A 80 -0.49 4.16 8.46
N VAL A 81 -0.45 5.45 8.72
CA VAL A 81 0.78 6.12 9.14
C VAL A 81 0.70 6.29 10.65
N LEU A 82 1.54 5.58 11.36
CA LEU A 82 1.58 5.61 12.81
C LEU A 82 2.46 6.76 13.28
N PRO A 83 2.16 7.36 14.44
CA PRO A 83 3.03 8.41 14.97
C PRO A 83 4.42 7.87 15.22
N ALA A 84 5.40 8.76 15.14
CA ALA A 84 6.76 8.39 15.47
C ALA A 84 6.79 7.88 16.91
N PRO A 85 7.60 6.85 17.21
CA PRO A 85 7.69 6.41 18.59
C PRO A 85 8.19 7.56 19.44
N GLU A 86 7.53 7.75 20.58
CA GLU A 86 7.97 8.71 21.50
C GLU A 86 9.26 8.27 22.02
N THR A 87 10.18 9.02 21.69
CA THR A 87 11.39 8.71 22.34
C THR A 87 11.21 9.15 23.70
N GLN A 88 10.94 8.75 24.32
CA GLN A 88 10.70 9.24 25.37
C GLN A 88 11.57 9.76 26.06
N THR A 89 11.73 10.19 26.01
CA THR A 89 12.53 10.72 26.63
C THR A 89 11.95 11.53 27.57
N TYR A 90 11.75 11.56 28.01
CA TYR A 90 11.22 12.21 28.49
C TYR A 90 11.74 12.41 29.42
N LYS A 91 11.98 12.89 29.77
CA LYS A 91 12.38 13.16 30.55
C LYS A 91 12.05 13.20 31.52
N VAL A 92 12.41 13.31 32.08
CA VAL A 92 12.20 13.31 32.88
C VAL A 92 12.42 13.96 33.75
N THR A 93 12.40 14.47 34.36
CA THR A 93 12.59 15.03 35.03
C THR A 93 12.66 15.08 36.07
N TYR A 94 13.03 15.51 36.57
CA TYR A 94 13.23 15.60 37.36
C TYR A 94 13.39 16.13 38.17
N ARG A 95 13.35 16.40 38.81
CA ARG A 95 13.57 16.93 39.59
C ARG A 95 13.79 17.07 40.57
N PHE A 96 13.97 17.44 41.06
CA PHE A 96 14.24 17.72 42.00
C PHE A 96 14.40 18.22 42.53
#